data_56e3551acb63fa1b920d4cb9f9feba7e
#
_entry.id   56e3551acb63fa1b920d4cb9f9feba7e
#
_cell.length_a   1.000
_cell.length_b   1.000
_cell.length_c   1.000
_cell.angle_alpha   90.00
_cell.angle_beta   90.00
_cell.angle_gamma   90.00
#
_symmetry.space_group_name_H-M   'P 1'
#
loop_
_entity.id
_entity.type
_entity.pdbx_description
1 polymer ?
#
loop_
_entity_poly.entity_id
_entity_poly.type
_entity_poly.pdbx_seq_one_letter_code
_entity_poly.pdbx_strand_id
1 'polypeptide(L)'
;MRKIIINGGKKLQGEVTVSGAKNSVVALIPAIILSDGVVTLDGVPAISDVDNLIEIIEVMGGSVKRDGETLEIDPRGVKDMPMPFGKINSLRASYYFYGSLLGRYGQATVGLPGGCDLGPRPIDLHLKAFEAMGASISYEAESMRIATDAGQRIKGAHIYMDTVSVGATINTMLAAAKADGRTVIENAAREPEIIDVATLLNNMGARVRGAGTEVITIEGVESLHGTRHQVIPDRIEAGSYIAMAAAIGKGVKVKNVLYEHLESFIAKLEAMGVRMTVEEDAIFVEEQGDLKPVDIKTSPYPGFATDLQQPMTPLLLKASGRGKIIDTIYEKRVNHVPELARMGADIQVLGGQIVYNGPTQLSGAPVKASDLRAGAALVTAGLMAEGQTEITNIEFILRGYSNIIEKLSDLGADIRLIED
;
A
#
# COMPACT_ATOMS: atom_id res chain seq x y z
N MET A 1 -4.64 22.23 -14.61
CA MET A 1 -4.50 20.75 -14.42
C MET A 1 -3.16 20.50 -13.74
N ARG A 2 -3.14 19.74 -12.63
CA ARG A 2 -1.89 19.47 -11.88
C ARG A 2 -1.01 18.47 -12.64
N LYS A 3 0.28 18.77 -12.71
CA LYS A 3 1.27 17.90 -13.37
C LYS A 3 2.65 18.01 -12.69
N ILE A 4 3.44 16.98 -12.83
CA ILE A 4 4.84 16.94 -12.39
C ILE A 4 5.73 17.14 -13.60
N ILE A 5 6.69 18.07 -13.49
CA ILE A 5 7.74 18.29 -14.49
C ILE A 5 9.06 17.83 -13.91
N ILE A 6 9.79 17.02 -14.65
CA ILE A 6 11.12 16.54 -14.30
C ILE A 6 12.09 16.86 -15.44
N ASN A 7 13.16 17.59 -15.13
CA ASN A 7 14.32 17.71 -16.01
C ASN A 7 15.32 16.63 -15.56
N GLY A 8 15.40 15.56 -16.35
CA GLY A 8 16.17 14.37 -15.98
C GLY A 8 17.67 14.52 -16.08
N GLY A 9 18.38 13.44 -15.73
CA GLY A 9 19.84 13.34 -15.85
C GLY A 9 20.64 13.86 -14.65
N LYS A 10 20.02 14.55 -13.68
CA LYS A 10 20.69 14.95 -12.44
C LYS A 10 20.85 13.77 -11.49
N LYS A 11 22.07 13.57 -10.99
CA LYS A 11 22.36 12.51 -10.01
C LYS A 11 21.74 12.85 -8.65
N LEU A 12 21.08 11.87 -8.05
CA LEU A 12 20.58 11.96 -6.69
C LEU A 12 21.69 11.73 -5.68
N GLN A 13 21.75 12.52 -4.62
CA GLN A 13 22.72 12.39 -3.54
C GLN A 13 22.13 12.89 -2.23
N GLY A 14 22.57 12.30 -1.11
CA GLY A 14 22.15 12.72 0.22
C GLY A 14 21.32 11.67 0.93
N GLU A 15 20.40 12.12 1.76
CA GLU A 15 19.57 11.25 2.59
C GLU A 15 18.08 11.49 2.35
N VAL A 16 17.29 10.42 2.39
CA VAL A 16 15.83 10.47 2.38
C VAL A 16 15.28 9.60 3.48
N THR A 17 14.30 10.10 4.23
CA THR A 17 13.62 9.34 5.28
C THR A 17 12.29 8.82 4.78
N VAL A 18 12.09 7.51 4.89
CA VAL A 18 10.86 6.83 4.51
C VAL A 18 9.76 7.14 5.50
N SER A 19 8.57 7.39 5.00
CA SER A 19 7.37 7.67 5.79
C SER A 19 6.75 6.40 6.35
N GLY A 20 5.76 6.55 7.21
CA GLY A 20 4.94 5.43 7.69
C GLY A 20 4.18 4.75 6.55
N ALA A 21 3.93 3.44 6.72
CA ALA A 21 3.38 2.58 5.68
C ALA A 21 1.94 2.96 5.30
N LYS A 22 1.77 3.37 4.04
CA LYS A 22 0.44 3.61 3.46
C LYS A 22 -0.47 2.40 3.66
N ASN A 23 0.01 1.21 3.30
CA ASN A 23 -0.79 -0.02 3.35
C ASN A 23 -1.14 -0.45 4.79
N SER A 24 -0.43 0.05 5.79
CA SER A 24 -0.81 -0.07 7.20
C SER A 24 -1.89 0.95 7.57
N VAL A 25 -1.66 2.24 7.35
CA VAL A 25 -2.56 3.29 7.86
C VAL A 25 -3.96 3.19 7.29
N VAL A 26 -4.12 2.73 6.05
CA VAL A 26 -5.44 2.52 5.43
C VAL A 26 -6.25 1.41 6.10
N ALA A 27 -5.62 0.55 6.88
CA ALA A 27 -6.26 -0.46 7.72
C ALA A 27 -6.31 -0.06 9.20
N LEU A 28 -5.25 0.59 9.72
CA LEU A 28 -5.18 1.04 11.11
C LEU A 28 -6.27 2.08 11.44
N ILE A 29 -6.52 3.04 10.54
CA ILE A 29 -7.53 4.08 10.77
C ILE A 29 -8.94 3.46 10.90
N PRO A 30 -9.43 2.60 9.98
CA PRO A 30 -10.68 1.89 10.18
C PRO A 30 -10.70 1.01 11.44
N ALA A 31 -9.58 0.38 11.80
CA ALA A 31 -9.49 -0.46 13.00
C ALA A 31 -9.78 0.32 14.30
N ILE A 32 -9.48 1.62 14.33
CA ILE A 32 -9.70 2.48 15.50
C ILE A 32 -11.19 2.59 15.86
N ILE A 33 -12.11 2.40 14.91
CA ILE A 33 -13.55 2.37 15.19
C ILE A 33 -13.91 1.32 16.24
N LEU A 34 -13.13 0.26 16.35
CA LEU A 34 -13.36 -0.80 17.35
C LEU A 34 -13.06 -0.35 18.79
N SER A 35 -12.32 0.75 18.99
CA SER A 35 -11.92 1.25 20.30
C SER A 35 -13.05 1.99 21.02
N ASP A 36 -13.07 1.83 22.34
CA ASP A 36 -13.92 2.58 23.25
C ASP A 36 -13.20 3.79 23.90
N GLY A 37 -11.99 4.11 23.43
CA GLY A 37 -11.16 5.22 23.87
C GLY A 37 -10.38 5.86 22.71
N VAL A 38 -9.68 6.95 23.02
CA VAL A 38 -8.86 7.68 22.06
C VAL A 38 -7.63 6.85 21.66
N VAL A 39 -7.36 6.80 20.36
CA VAL A 39 -6.16 6.15 19.79
C VAL A 39 -5.30 7.19 19.11
N THR A 40 -4.01 7.17 19.43
CA THR A 40 -3.00 8.01 18.79
C THR A 40 -2.10 7.16 17.89
N LEU A 41 -2.00 7.55 16.63
CA LEU A 41 -1.05 6.98 15.67
C LEU A 41 0.10 7.96 15.43
N ASP A 42 1.33 7.48 15.55
CA ASP A 42 2.54 8.22 15.19
C ASP A 42 3.11 7.70 13.86
N GLY A 43 3.78 8.56 13.10
CA GLY A 43 4.36 8.21 11.81
C GLY A 43 3.33 8.07 10.69
N VAL A 44 2.21 8.78 10.78
CA VAL A 44 1.17 8.78 9.74
C VAL A 44 1.62 9.60 8.54
N PRO A 45 1.71 9.03 7.33
CA PRO A 45 2.19 9.75 6.15
C PRO A 45 1.22 10.84 5.70
N ALA A 46 1.77 11.91 5.11
CA ALA A 46 1.01 12.99 4.49
C ALA A 46 0.58 12.58 3.06
N ILE A 47 -0.49 11.84 2.95
CA ILE A 47 -1.05 11.31 1.69
C ILE A 47 -2.56 11.51 1.63
N SER A 48 -3.10 11.70 0.43
CA SER A 48 -4.53 11.99 0.27
C SER A 48 -5.45 10.82 0.68
N ASP A 49 -4.98 9.58 0.66
CA ASP A 49 -5.76 8.45 1.17
C ASP A 49 -6.01 8.57 2.69
N VAL A 50 -5.06 9.13 3.45
CA VAL A 50 -5.25 9.43 4.89
C VAL A 50 -6.27 10.55 5.09
N ASP A 51 -6.18 11.62 4.32
CA ASP A 51 -7.12 12.75 4.41
C ASP A 51 -8.56 12.29 4.14
N ASN A 52 -8.75 11.42 3.14
CA ASN A 52 -10.05 10.82 2.84
C ASN A 52 -10.58 9.95 3.99
N LEU A 53 -9.72 9.15 4.64
CA LEU A 53 -10.11 8.31 5.79
C LEU A 53 -10.48 9.17 7.00
N ILE A 54 -9.74 10.23 7.28
CA ILE A 54 -10.05 11.20 8.34
C ILE A 54 -11.44 11.77 8.12
N GLU A 55 -11.72 12.25 6.91
CA GLU A 55 -13.01 12.83 6.59
C GLU A 55 -14.17 11.82 6.74
N ILE A 56 -13.96 10.56 6.37
CA ILE A 56 -14.96 9.51 6.59
C ILE A 56 -15.24 9.35 8.09
N ILE A 57 -14.20 9.27 8.93
CA ILE A 57 -14.36 9.17 10.39
C ILE A 57 -15.14 10.37 10.95
N GLU A 58 -14.82 11.59 10.51
CA GLU A 58 -15.50 12.80 10.98
C GLU A 58 -16.97 12.86 10.54
N VAL A 59 -17.27 12.50 9.30
CA VAL A 59 -18.66 12.42 8.81
C VAL A 59 -19.47 11.39 9.59
N MET A 60 -18.83 10.29 10.00
CA MET A 60 -19.47 9.28 10.84
C MET A 60 -19.63 9.70 12.31
N GLY A 61 -19.10 10.85 12.70
CA GLY A 61 -19.24 11.43 14.04
C GLY A 61 -18.03 11.25 14.95
N GLY A 62 -16.94 10.67 14.47
CA GLY A 62 -15.65 10.64 15.19
C GLY A 62 -14.98 12.00 15.22
N SER A 63 -14.01 12.18 16.10
CA SER A 63 -13.19 13.40 16.20
C SER A 63 -11.75 13.07 15.89
N VAL A 64 -11.13 13.89 15.04
CA VAL A 64 -9.75 13.69 14.61
C VAL A 64 -8.94 14.96 14.84
N LYS A 65 -7.76 14.81 15.42
CA LYS A 65 -6.75 15.88 15.52
C LYS A 65 -5.47 15.41 14.87
N ARG A 66 -4.88 16.26 14.04
CA ARG A 66 -3.61 16.00 13.37
C ARG A 66 -2.57 17.04 13.76
N ASP A 67 -1.40 16.56 14.16
CA ASP A 67 -0.20 17.38 14.41
C ASP A 67 0.99 16.73 13.68
N GLY A 68 1.33 17.26 12.53
CA GLY A 68 2.35 16.68 11.65
C GLY A 68 2.03 15.24 11.26
N GLU A 69 2.87 14.31 11.68
CA GLU A 69 2.73 12.86 11.45
C GLU A 69 1.98 12.15 12.58
N THR A 70 1.52 12.87 13.61
CA THR A 70 0.73 12.31 14.71
C THR A 70 -0.75 12.55 14.47
N LEU A 71 -1.54 11.49 14.59
CA LEU A 71 -2.98 11.50 14.39
C LEU A 71 -3.67 10.97 15.65
N GLU A 72 -4.47 11.83 16.30
CA GLU A 72 -5.30 11.44 17.44
C GLU A 72 -6.75 11.28 16.98
N ILE A 73 -7.32 10.09 17.17
CA ILE A 73 -8.68 9.75 16.76
C ILE A 73 -9.50 9.34 17.98
N ASP A 74 -10.62 10.01 18.19
CA ASP A 74 -11.64 9.63 19.15
C ASP A 74 -12.84 9.01 18.42
N PRO A 75 -12.99 7.66 18.45
CA PRO A 75 -14.06 6.98 17.74
C PRO A 75 -15.37 6.90 18.52
N ARG A 76 -15.45 7.41 19.75
CA ARG A 76 -16.64 7.25 20.63
C ARG A 76 -17.89 7.90 20.07
N GLY A 77 -17.75 8.95 19.27
CA GLY A 77 -18.83 9.63 18.59
C GLY A 77 -19.29 8.98 17.28
N VAL A 78 -18.56 7.99 16.77
CA VAL A 78 -18.91 7.28 15.53
C VAL A 78 -20.27 6.61 15.67
N LYS A 79 -21.13 6.80 14.69
CA LYS A 79 -22.49 6.26 14.67
C LYS A 79 -22.59 5.10 13.68
N ASP A 80 -23.48 4.17 13.99
CA ASP A 80 -23.91 3.14 13.04
C ASP A 80 -24.80 3.79 11.97
N MET A 81 -24.20 4.14 10.85
CA MET A 81 -24.84 4.80 9.72
C MET A 81 -24.23 4.31 8.40
N PRO A 82 -25.00 4.36 7.30
CA PRO A 82 -24.42 4.11 5.99
C PRO A 82 -23.24 5.04 5.73
N MET A 83 -22.14 4.48 5.24
CA MET A 83 -20.97 5.28 4.91
C MET A 83 -21.26 6.25 3.75
N PRO A 84 -20.68 7.46 3.76
CA PRO A 84 -20.94 8.48 2.74
C PRO A 84 -20.45 8.05 1.35
N PHE A 85 -21.36 7.91 0.38
CA PHE A 85 -21.14 7.29 -0.93
C PHE A 85 -20.13 8.02 -1.82
N GLY A 86 -20.13 9.35 -1.88
CA GLY A 86 -19.33 10.11 -2.85
C GLY A 86 -17.81 9.98 -2.71
N LYS A 87 -17.32 9.66 -1.51
CA LYS A 87 -15.89 9.57 -1.20
C LYS A 87 -15.37 8.14 -1.12
N ILE A 88 -16.24 7.19 -0.87
CA ILE A 88 -15.91 5.75 -0.80
C ILE A 88 -15.46 5.22 -2.15
N ASN A 89 -16.08 5.69 -3.24
CA ASN A 89 -15.73 5.25 -4.60
C ASN A 89 -14.31 5.66 -5.01
N SER A 90 -13.73 6.69 -4.39
CA SER A 90 -12.35 7.13 -4.65
C SER A 90 -11.30 6.39 -3.82
N LEU A 91 -11.70 5.75 -2.71
CA LEU A 91 -10.80 5.10 -1.77
C LEU A 91 -11.02 3.59 -1.73
N ARG A 92 -10.09 2.83 -2.29
CA ARG A 92 -10.15 1.36 -2.27
C ARG A 92 -10.12 0.74 -0.87
N ALA A 93 -9.49 1.41 0.08
CA ALA A 93 -9.36 0.94 1.45
C ALA A 93 -10.64 1.10 2.28
N SER A 94 -11.70 1.70 1.71
CA SER A 94 -13.00 1.83 2.39
C SER A 94 -13.62 0.47 2.78
N TYR A 95 -13.26 -0.61 2.11
CA TYR A 95 -13.76 -1.94 2.47
C TYR A 95 -13.28 -2.43 3.85
N TYR A 96 -12.21 -1.87 4.43
CA TYR A 96 -11.80 -2.21 5.81
C TYR A 96 -12.83 -1.74 6.85
N PHE A 97 -13.66 -0.77 6.52
CA PHE A 97 -14.78 -0.39 7.38
C PHE A 97 -15.83 -1.51 7.54
N TYR A 98 -15.94 -2.44 6.60
CA TYR A 98 -16.84 -3.59 6.77
C TYR A 98 -16.48 -4.37 8.05
N GLY A 99 -15.23 -4.77 8.20
CA GLY A 99 -14.77 -5.53 9.35
C GLY A 99 -14.91 -4.78 10.66
N SER A 100 -14.52 -3.51 10.70
CA SER A 100 -14.58 -2.72 11.93
C SER A 100 -16.03 -2.39 12.33
N LEU A 101 -16.90 -2.04 11.39
CA LEU A 101 -18.31 -1.79 11.69
C LEU A 101 -19.06 -3.07 12.10
N LEU A 102 -18.78 -4.20 11.43
CA LEU A 102 -19.31 -5.50 11.83
C LEU A 102 -18.87 -5.89 13.24
N GLY A 103 -17.60 -5.70 13.56
CA GLY A 103 -17.08 -5.97 14.90
C GLY A 103 -17.70 -5.09 15.99
N ARG A 104 -17.98 -3.82 15.68
CA ARG A 104 -18.53 -2.87 16.64
C ARG A 104 -20.04 -2.94 16.76
N TYR A 105 -20.77 -3.01 15.63
CA TYR A 105 -22.22 -2.84 15.56
C TYR A 105 -22.99 -4.08 15.11
N GLY A 106 -22.30 -5.14 14.66
CA GLY A 106 -22.93 -6.30 14.05
C GLY A 106 -23.51 -6.03 12.66
N GLN A 107 -23.29 -4.85 12.12
CA GLN A 107 -23.71 -4.48 10.77
C GLN A 107 -22.83 -3.41 10.14
N ALA A 108 -22.79 -3.39 8.81
CA ALA A 108 -22.10 -2.39 8.01
C ALA A 108 -22.85 -2.16 6.71
N THR A 109 -23.06 -0.90 6.33
CA THR A 109 -23.54 -0.50 5.01
C THR A 109 -22.47 0.36 4.36
N VAL A 110 -21.86 -0.17 3.31
CA VAL A 110 -20.74 0.47 2.62
C VAL A 110 -21.02 0.49 1.12
N GLY A 111 -20.63 1.58 0.44
CA GLY A 111 -20.72 1.66 -1.01
C GLY A 111 -19.92 0.55 -1.68
N LEU A 112 -20.36 0.12 -2.86
CA LEU A 112 -19.60 -0.83 -3.66
C LEU A 112 -18.24 -0.23 -4.01
N PRO A 113 -17.13 -0.97 -3.84
CA PRO A 113 -15.80 -0.43 -4.03
C PRO A 113 -15.56 0.03 -5.45
N GLY A 114 -15.26 1.30 -5.63
CA GLY A 114 -14.70 1.86 -6.86
C GLY A 114 -13.25 1.40 -7.06
N GLY A 115 -12.72 1.50 -8.25
CA GLY A 115 -11.36 1.04 -8.54
C GLY A 115 -10.57 1.95 -9.49
N CYS A 116 -9.23 1.91 -9.42
CA CYS A 116 -8.37 2.28 -10.54
C CYS A 116 -8.43 1.18 -11.62
N ASP A 117 -7.94 1.45 -12.85
CA ASP A 117 -7.91 0.53 -14.00
C ASP A 117 -7.06 -0.75 -13.83
N LEU A 118 -6.81 -1.21 -12.61
CA LEU A 118 -6.15 -2.50 -12.34
C LEU A 118 -7.11 -3.71 -12.42
N GLY A 119 -8.35 -3.48 -12.85
CA GLY A 119 -9.40 -4.49 -12.93
C GLY A 119 -10.21 -4.66 -11.64
N PRO A 120 -11.31 -5.43 -11.69
CA PRO A 120 -12.12 -5.71 -10.54
C PRO A 120 -11.29 -6.43 -9.48
N ARG A 121 -11.36 -5.96 -8.25
CA ARG A 121 -10.85 -6.70 -7.09
C ARG A 121 -12.03 -7.39 -6.44
N PRO A 122 -12.14 -8.71 -6.58
CA PRO A 122 -13.23 -9.43 -5.96
C PRO A 122 -13.13 -9.30 -4.44
N ILE A 123 -14.27 -9.05 -3.78
CA ILE A 123 -14.41 -9.04 -2.32
C ILE A 123 -15.05 -10.33 -1.81
N ASP A 124 -15.14 -11.33 -2.65
CA ASP A 124 -15.75 -12.63 -2.38
C ASP A 124 -15.14 -13.32 -1.15
N LEU A 125 -13.82 -13.24 -0.96
CA LEU A 125 -13.14 -13.79 0.22
C LEU A 125 -13.52 -13.05 1.51
N HIS A 126 -13.71 -11.73 1.44
CA HIS A 126 -14.21 -10.94 2.58
C HIS A 126 -15.63 -11.39 2.94
N LEU A 127 -16.50 -11.51 1.94
CA LEU A 127 -17.90 -11.89 2.14
C LEU A 127 -18.01 -13.31 2.66
N LYS A 128 -17.24 -14.26 2.11
CA LYS A 128 -17.13 -15.63 2.59
C LYS A 128 -16.79 -15.67 4.09
N ALA A 129 -15.82 -14.87 4.52
CA ALA A 129 -15.43 -14.81 5.91
C ALA A 129 -16.57 -14.25 6.79
N PHE A 130 -17.22 -13.18 6.38
CA PHE A 130 -18.34 -12.59 7.14
C PHE A 130 -19.56 -13.51 7.22
N GLU A 131 -19.89 -14.23 6.15
CA GLU A 131 -20.96 -15.24 6.15
C GLU A 131 -20.62 -16.40 7.09
N ALA A 132 -19.38 -16.89 7.08
CA ALA A 132 -18.93 -17.91 8.02
C ALA A 132 -19.04 -17.45 9.49
N MET A 133 -18.89 -16.13 9.72
CA MET A 133 -19.03 -15.50 11.04
C MET A 133 -20.50 -15.15 11.39
N GLY A 134 -21.47 -15.54 10.57
CA GLY A 134 -22.92 -15.43 10.83
C GLY A 134 -23.56 -14.16 10.32
N ALA A 135 -22.91 -13.41 9.42
CA ALA A 135 -23.52 -12.26 8.76
C ALA A 135 -24.27 -12.67 7.49
N SER A 136 -25.34 -11.93 7.16
CA SER A 136 -26.05 -12.00 5.90
C SER A 136 -25.71 -10.81 5.04
N ILE A 137 -25.69 -11.00 3.73
CA ILE A 137 -25.32 -9.98 2.75
C ILE A 137 -26.54 -9.63 1.90
N SER A 138 -26.83 -8.34 1.78
CA SER A 138 -27.87 -7.81 0.90
C SER A 138 -27.32 -6.66 0.06
N TYR A 139 -27.72 -6.61 -1.22
CA TYR A 139 -27.33 -5.57 -2.14
C TYR A 139 -28.45 -4.54 -2.26
N GLU A 140 -28.10 -3.27 -2.13
CA GLU A 140 -28.92 -2.11 -2.39
C GLU A 140 -28.29 -1.35 -3.57
N ALA A 141 -29.04 -0.46 -4.26
CA ALA A 141 -28.66 0.10 -5.58
C ALA A 141 -27.15 0.44 -5.79
N GLU A 142 -26.51 1.11 -4.84
CA GLU A 142 -25.10 1.50 -4.92
C GLU A 142 -24.30 1.06 -3.68
N SER A 143 -24.92 0.26 -2.82
CA SER A 143 -24.32 -0.18 -1.56
C SER A 143 -24.53 -1.67 -1.31
N MET A 144 -23.75 -2.17 -0.38
CA MET A 144 -23.90 -3.50 0.16
C MET A 144 -24.05 -3.38 1.66
N ARG A 145 -25.06 -4.06 2.20
CA ARG A 145 -25.27 -4.20 3.62
C ARG A 145 -24.87 -5.60 4.06
N ILE A 146 -24.08 -5.67 5.10
CA ILE A 146 -23.65 -6.90 5.77
C ILE A 146 -24.12 -6.80 7.21
N ALA A 147 -24.91 -7.74 7.68
CA ALA A 147 -25.48 -7.67 9.01
C ALA A 147 -25.69 -9.06 9.63
N THR A 148 -25.50 -9.13 10.94
CA THR A 148 -25.97 -10.26 11.77
C THR A 148 -27.47 -10.12 12.08
N ASP A 149 -28.06 -11.13 12.67
CA ASP A 149 -29.41 -11.01 13.21
C ASP A 149 -29.46 -9.88 14.25
N ALA A 150 -30.59 -9.16 14.31
CA ALA A 150 -30.72 -7.95 15.10
C ALA A 150 -30.25 -8.14 16.56
N GLY A 151 -29.31 -7.29 16.96
CA GLY A 151 -28.76 -7.26 18.33
C GLY A 151 -27.73 -8.35 18.65
N GLN A 152 -27.36 -9.19 17.69
CA GLN A 152 -26.33 -10.20 17.90
C GLN A 152 -24.94 -9.68 17.53
N ARG A 153 -23.93 -10.12 18.26
CA ARG A 153 -22.53 -9.96 17.87
C ARG A 153 -22.21 -10.95 16.75
N ILE A 154 -21.26 -10.58 15.89
CA ILE A 154 -20.68 -11.51 14.93
C ILE A 154 -19.99 -12.65 15.68
N LYS A 155 -20.01 -13.86 15.14
CA LYS A 155 -19.53 -15.08 15.80
C LYS A 155 -18.14 -15.46 15.32
N GLY A 156 -17.33 -16.01 16.21
CA GLY A 156 -16.08 -16.65 15.84
C GLY A 156 -16.31 -17.83 14.88
N ALA A 157 -15.39 -18.01 13.93
CA ALA A 157 -15.50 -19.05 12.91
C ALA A 157 -14.12 -19.58 12.51
N HIS A 158 -14.10 -20.76 11.90
CA HIS A 158 -12.93 -21.30 11.22
C HIS A 158 -13.02 -20.97 9.73
N ILE A 159 -12.06 -20.22 9.22
CA ILE A 159 -12.09 -19.64 7.88
C ILE A 159 -10.81 -20.05 7.14
N TYR A 160 -10.98 -20.76 6.02
CA TYR A 160 -9.90 -21.04 5.09
C TYR A 160 -9.96 -20.05 3.91
N MET A 161 -8.87 -19.32 3.67
CA MET A 161 -8.74 -18.41 2.52
C MET A 161 -8.36 -19.22 1.28
N ASP A 162 -9.24 -19.31 0.29
CA ASP A 162 -8.98 -20.05 -0.95
C ASP A 162 -7.78 -19.52 -1.70
N THR A 163 -7.50 -18.23 -1.53
CA THR A 163 -6.31 -17.52 -2.02
C THR A 163 -5.80 -16.60 -0.93
N VAL A 164 -4.48 -16.46 -0.82
CA VAL A 164 -3.87 -15.50 0.09
C VAL A 164 -4.33 -14.08 -0.28
N SER A 165 -5.01 -13.40 0.64
CA SER A 165 -5.55 -12.06 0.46
C SER A 165 -5.26 -11.20 1.68
N VAL A 166 -4.48 -10.13 1.48
CA VAL A 166 -4.19 -9.13 2.53
C VAL A 166 -5.48 -8.48 3.02
N GLY A 167 -6.31 -8.02 2.09
CA GLY A 167 -7.56 -7.34 2.41
C GLY A 167 -8.53 -8.23 3.20
N ALA A 168 -8.77 -9.45 2.75
CA ALA A 168 -9.66 -10.38 3.43
C ALA A 168 -9.12 -10.80 4.80
N THR A 169 -7.81 -11.02 4.93
CA THR A 169 -7.17 -11.34 6.21
C THR A 169 -7.38 -10.21 7.22
N ILE A 170 -7.04 -8.97 6.87
CA ILE A 170 -7.20 -7.81 7.75
C ILE A 170 -8.68 -7.61 8.12
N ASN A 171 -9.55 -7.63 7.13
CA ASN A 171 -10.98 -7.36 7.35
C ASN A 171 -11.63 -8.41 8.27
N THR A 172 -11.22 -9.67 8.12
CA THR A 172 -11.64 -10.74 9.03
C THR A 172 -11.07 -10.54 10.44
N MET A 173 -9.81 -10.12 10.57
CA MET A 173 -9.22 -9.79 11.87
C MET A 173 -9.98 -8.67 12.58
N LEU A 174 -10.36 -7.60 11.86
CA LEU A 174 -11.12 -6.49 12.43
C LEU A 174 -12.49 -6.93 12.93
N ALA A 175 -13.23 -7.71 12.15
CA ALA A 175 -14.51 -8.26 12.57
C ALA A 175 -14.38 -9.22 13.76
N ALA A 176 -13.34 -10.07 13.75
CA ALA A 176 -13.10 -11.07 14.78
C ALA A 176 -12.67 -10.49 16.13
N ALA A 177 -12.08 -9.29 16.14
CA ALA A 177 -11.56 -8.68 17.38
C ALA A 177 -12.61 -8.54 18.48
N LYS A 178 -13.88 -8.30 18.10
CA LYS A 178 -15.02 -8.21 19.03
C LYS A 178 -16.06 -9.31 18.80
N ALA A 179 -15.75 -10.37 18.05
CA ALA A 179 -16.67 -11.49 17.82
C ALA A 179 -16.96 -12.26 19.10
N ASP A 180 -18.09 -12.97 19.11
CA ASP A 180 -18.40 -13.92 20.18
C ASP A 180 -17.69 -15.25 19.89
N GLY A 181 -16.69 -15.58 20.69
CA GLY A 181 -15.89 -16.79 20.57
C GLY A 181 -14.58 -16.60 19.79
N ARG A 182 -14.08 -17.72 19.28
CA ARG A 182 -12.76 -17.84 18.65
C ARG A 182 -12.87 -17.89 17.13
N THR A 183 -12.02 -17.11 16.46
CA THR A 183 -11.83 -17.16 15.00
C THR A 183 -10.46 -17.72 14.67
N VAL A 184 -10.39 -18.62 13.67
CA VAL A 184 -9.14 -19.13 13.11
C VAL A 184 -9.15 -18.83 11.62
N ILE A 185 -8.11 -18.13 11.15
CA ILE A 185 -7.91 -17.83 9.73
C ILE A 185 -6.75 -18.70 9.25
N GLU A 186 -7.01 -19.60 8.32
CA GLU A 186 -6.00 -20.42 7.65
C GLU A 186 -5.68 -19.89 6.25
N ASN A 187 -4.47 -20.13 5.78
CA ASN A 187 -3.93 -19.57 4.55
C ASN A 187 -3.98 -18.03 4.56
N ALA A 188 -3.74 -17.44 5.72
CA ALA A 188 -3.73 -16.01 5.95
C ALA A 188 -2.55 -15.33 5.21
N ALA A 189 -2.74 -14.06 4.85
CA ALA A 189 -1.65 -13.21 4.38
C ALA A 189 -0.65 -12.94 5.51
N ARG A 190 0.63 -12.75 5.16
CA ARG A 190 1.74 -12.66 6.12
C ARG A 190 2.50 -11.34 6.05
N GLU A 191 2.04 -10.40 5.26
CA GLU A 191 2.67 -9.10 5.05
C GLU A 191 2.92 -8.37 6.38
N PRO A 192 4.00 -7.57 6.49
CA PRO A 192 4.29 -6.78 7.68
C PRO A 192 3.12 -5.91 8.16
N GLU A 193 2.31 -5.43 7.24
CA GLU A 193 1.11 -4.63 7.53
C GLU A 193 0.04 -5.43 8.30
N ILE A 194 -0.01 -6.75 8.11
CA ILE A 194 -0.87 -7.65 8.92
C ILE A 194 -0.41 -7.67 10.38
N ILE A 195 0.90 -7.76 10.59
CA ILE A 195 1.50 -7.73 11.94
C ILE A 195 1.22 -6.37 12.59
N ASP A 196 1.33 -5.29 11.84
CA ASP A 196 1.08 -3.93 12.33
C ASP A 196 -0.36 -3.75 12.82
N VAL A 197 -1.34 -4.21 12.03
CA VAL A 197 -2.77 -4.22 12.43
C VAL A 197 -2.98 -5.08 13.67
N ALA A 198 -2.42 -6.29 13.73
CA ALA A 198 -2.51 -7.16 14.90
C ALA A 198 -1.91 -6.51 16.16
N THR A 199 -0.79 -5.80 16.00
CA THR A 199 -0.12 -5.09 17.08
C THR A 199 -1.01 -3.95 17.61
N LEU A 200 -1.61 -3.14 16.73
CA LEU A 200 -2.58 -2.12 17.15
C LEU A 200 -3.77 -2.75 17.90
N LEU A 201 -4.37 -3.81 17.35
CA LEU A 201 -5.49 -4.50 17.99
C LEU A 201 -5.11 -5.02 19.37
N ASN A 202 -3.95 -5.67 19.52
CA ASN A 202 -3.47 -6.17 20.79
C ASN A 202 -3.15 -5.04 21.78
N ASN A 203 -2.60 -3.92 21.32
CA ASN A 203 -2.38 -2.73 22.14
C ASN A 203 -3.69 -2.11 22.65
N MET A 204 -4.79 -2.29 21.91
CA MET A 204 -6.14 -1.90 22.36
C MET A 204 -6.78 -2.93 23.29
N GLY A 205 -6.17 -4.09 23.52
CA GLY A 205 -6.68 -5.15 24.38
C GLY A 205 -7.29 -6.35 23.66
N ALA A 206 -7.16 -6.45 22.35
CA ALA A 206 -7.55 -7.63 21.59
C ALA A 206 -6.62 -8.82 21.86
N ARG A 207 -7.00 -10.00 21.41
CA ARG A 207 -6.25 -11.26 21.59
C ARG A 207 -5.99 -11.91 20.24
N VAL A 208 -5.07 -11.32 19.47
CA VAL A 208 -4.64 -11.79 18.15
C VAL A 208 -3.31 -12.50 18.26
N ARG A 209 -3.20 -13.72 17.74
CA ARG A 209 -1.98 -14.52 17.72
C ARG A 209 -1.73 -15.07 16.33
N GLY A 210 -0.46 -15.25 15.98
CA GLY A 210 -0.05 -15.87 14.71
C GLY A 210 0.01 -14.89 13.52
N ALA A 211 -0.18 -13.59 13.71
CA ALA A 211 0.02 -12.61 12.65
C ALA A 211 1.46 -12.72 12.08
N GLY A 212 1.59 -12.69 10.75
CA GLY A 212 2.85 -12.96 10.06
C GLY A 212 3.09 -14.45 9.76
N THR A 213 2.20 -15.35 10.17
CA THR A 213 2.19 -16.77 9.81
C THR A 213 0.95 -17.10 8.97
N GLU A 214 0.89 -18.34 8.50
CA GLU A 214 -0.26 -18.84 7.69
C GLU A 214 -1.54 -19.01 8.49
N VAL A 215 -1.46 -19.04 9.83
CA VAL A 215 -2.61 -19.24 10.69
C VAL A 215 -2.69 -18.14 11.73
N ILE A 216 -3.79 -17.41 11.71
CA ILE A 216 -4.08 -16.35 12.69
C ILE A 216 -5.26 -16.80 13.55
N THR A 217 -5.10 -16.70 14.87
CA THR A 217 -6.13 -17.01 15.85
C THR A 217 -6.52 -15.76 16.62
N ILE A 218 -7.81 -15.50 16.73
CA ILE A 218 -8.36 -14.34 17.43
C ILE A 218 -9.42 -14.84 18.43
N GLU A 219 -9.22 -14.50 19.70
CA GLU A 219 -10.27 -14.62 20.73
C GLU A 219 -10.98 -13.28 20.82
N GLY A 220 -12.26 -13.24 20.51
CA GLY A 220 -13.03 -12.01 20.56
C GLY A 220 -13.16 -11.48 22.00
N VAL A 221 -13.19 -10.16 22.13
CA VAL A 221 -13.33 -9.46 23.41
C VAL A 221 -14.55 -8.54 23.41
N GLU A 222 -15.05 -8.18 24.58
CA GLU A 222 -16.22 -7.30 24.70
C GLU A 222 -15.89 -5.83 24.43
N SER A 223 -14.71 -5.39 24.90
CA SER A 223 -14.27 -4.01 24.79
C SER A 223 -12.82 -3.89 24.39
N LEU A 224 -12.50 -2.80 23.72
CA LEU A 224 -11.14 -2.41 23.32
C LEU A 224 -10.91 -0.98 23.84
N HIS A 225 -9.75 -0.71 24.41
CA HIS A 225 -9.43 0.59 24.98
C HIS A 225 -8.55 1.44 24.06
N GLY A 226 -8.43 2.72 24.36
CA GLY A 226 -7.51 3.63 23.69
C GLY A 226 -6.04 3.24 23.90
N THR A 227 -5.21 3.59 22.92
CA THR A 227 -3.77 3.30 22.95
C THR A 227 -2.99 4.31 22.10
N ARG A 228 -1.66 4.21 22.17
CA ARG A 228 -0.74 4.87 21.24
C ARG A 228 0.02 3.82 20.45
N HIS A 229 0.17 4.03 19.13
CA HIS A 229 0.77 3.07 18.23
C HIS A 229 1.65 3.77 17.19
N GLN A 230 2.83 3.24 16.95
CA GLN A 230 3.74 3.68 15.93
C GLN A 230 3.49 2.89 14.64
N VAL A 231 3.19 3.58 13.54
CA VAL A 231 3.05 2.97 12.21
C VAL A 231 4.42 2.46 11.73
N ILE A 232 4.45 1.26 11.18
CA ILE A 232 5.69 0.70 10.60
C ILE A 232 6.16 1.51 9.39
N PRO A 233 7.47 1.51 9.07
CA PRO A 233 7.99 2.17 7.87
C PRO A 233 7.39 1.58 6.59
N ASP A 234 7.16 2.42 5.57
CA ASP A 234 6.66 1.97 4.28
C ASP A 234 7.74 1.27 3.45
N ARG A 235 7.70 -0.06 3.43
CA ARG A 235 8.64 -0.88 2.64
C ARG A 235 8.55 -0.62 1.14
N ILE A 236 7.39 -0.22 0.63
CA ILE A 236 7.20 0.05 -0.80
C ILE A 236 7.79 1.42 -1.17
N GLU A 237 7.60 2.43 -0.33
CA GLU A 237 8.28 3.72 -0.47
C GLU A 237 9.80 3.53 -0.39
N ALA A 238 10.29 2.76 0.59
CA ALA A 238 11.70 2.44 0.74
C ALA A 238 12.27 1.78 -0.52
N GLY A 239 11.62 0.72 -1.01
CA GLY A 239 12.05 0.04 -2.24
C GLY A 239 12.03 0.94 -3.46
N SER A 240 11.07 1.87 -3.56
CA SER A 240 10.99 2.86 -4.63
C SER A 240 12.19 3.80 -4.60
N TYR A 241 12.55 4.37 -3.44
CA TYR A 241 13.74 5.23 -3.31
C TYR A 241 15.05 4.48 -3.51
N ILE A 242 15.13 3.23 -3.05
CA ILE A 242 16.30 2.37 -3.30
C ILE A 242 16.47 2.13 -4.82
N ALA A 243 15.37 1.84 -5.53
CA ALA A 243 15.40 1.66 -6.98
C ALA A 243 15.80 2.96 -7.70
N MET A 244 15.28 4.13 -7.30
CA MET A 244 15.68 5.44 -7.83
C MET A 244 17.17 5.71 -7.57
N ALA A 245 17.65 5.43 -6.36
CA ALA A 245 19.05 5.59 -5.99
C ALA A 245 19.97 4.68 -6.81
N ALA A 246 19.58 3.42 -7.03
CA ALA A 246 20.33 2.51 -7.90
C ALA A 246 20.30 2.92 -9.38
N ALA A 247 19.20 3.54 -9.82
CA ALA A 247 19.04 3.97 -11.20
C ALA A 247 19.85 5.23 -11.53
N ILE A 248 19.83 6.26 -10.66
CA ILE A 248 20.38 7.60 -10.97
C ILE A 248 21.15 8.22 -9.79
N GLY A 249 21.44 7.46 -8.73
CA GLY A 249 22.11 7.98 -7.53
C GLY A 249 23.63 8.09 -7.66
N LYS A 250 24.19 8.93 -6.79
CA LYS A 250 25.61 9.07 -6.52
C LYS A 250 25.86 9.08 -5.01
N GLY A 251 25.47 7.98 -4.35
CA GLY A 251 25.49 7.87 -2.89
C GLY A 251 24.22 8.44 -2.24
N VAL A 252 23.21 7.60 -2.07
CA VAL A 252 21.94 7.94 -1.44
C VAL A 252 21.72 7.03 -0.25
N LYS A 253 21.44 7.62 0.92
CA LYS A 253 21.06 6.90 2.13
C LYS A 253 19.52 6.96 2.30
N VAL A 254 18.89 5.80 2.24
CA VAL A 254 17.46 5.64 2.48
C VAL A 254 17.29 5.20 3.94
N LYS A 255 16.71 6.08 4.76
CA LYS A 255 16.56 5.92 6.23
C LYS A 255 15.16 5.46 6.60
N ASN A 256 15.01 4.96 7.82
CA ASN A 256 13.76 4.37 8.34
C ASN A 256 13.34 3.16 7.50
N VAL A 257 14.25 2.23 7.31
CA VAL A 257 14.07 0.99 6.53
C VAL A 257 14.28 -0.22 7.41
N LEU A 258 13.34 -1.15 7.38
CA LEU A 258 13.48 -2.46 7.99
C LEU A 258 13.84 -3.47 6.90
N TYR A 259 15.07 -3.95 6.92
CA TYR A 259 15.61 -4.89 5.92
C TYR A 259 14.72 -6.14 5.78
N GLU A 260 14.25 -6.68 6.89
CA GLU A 260 13.42 -7.88 6.96
C GLU A 260 12.11 -7.75 6.16
N HIS A 261 11.64 -6.51 5.96
CA HIS A 261 10.44 -6.26 5.15
C HIS A 261 10.72 -6.25 3.63
N LEU A 262 12.00 -6.27 3.22
CA LEU A 262 12.45 -6.06 1.84
C LEU A 262 13.40 -7.16 1.34
N GLU A 263 13.60 -8.26 2.05
CA GLU A 263 14.61 -9.29 1.74
C GLU A 263 14.53 -9.77 0.29
N SER A 264 13.36 -10.09 -0.22
CA SER A 264 13.18 -10.57 -1.60
C SER A 264 13.50 -9.52 -2.65
N PHE A 265 13.22 -8.24 -2.35
CA PHE A 265 13.57 -7.11 -3.21
C PHE A 265 15.09 -6.86 -3.22
N ILE A 266 15.70 -6.82 -2.04
CA ILE A 266 17.17 -6.66 -1.88
C ILE A 266 17.92 -7.79 -2.58
N ALA A 267 17.48 -9.04 -2.44
CA ALA A 267 18.06 -10.18 -3.15
C ALA A 267 18.07 -10.01 -4.69
N LYS A 268 17.04 -9.38 -5.25
CA LYS A 268 17.01 -9.06 -6.68
C LYS A 268 18.00 -7.96 -7.06
N LEU A 269 18.14 -6.93 -6.21
CA LEU A 269 19.15 -5.88 -6.41
C LEU A 269 20.57 -6.46 -6.34
N GLU A 270 20.86 -7.33 -5.38
CA GLU A 270 22.13 -8.04 -5.26
C GLU A 270 22.42 -8.89 -6.51
N ALA A 271 21.42 -9.62 -7.02
CA ALA A 271 21.54 -10.41 -8.24
C ALA A 271 21.84 -9.54 -9.48
N MET A 272 21.33 -8.31 -9.51
CA MET A 272 21.67 -7.32 -10.54
C MET A 272 23.10 -6.79 -10.40
N GLY A 273 23.74 -6.97 -9.25
CA GLY A 273 25.05 -6.39 -8.93
C GLY A 273 24.97 -4.97 -8.37
N VAL A 274 23.82 -4.56 -7.83
CA VAL A 274 23.67 -3.26 -7.16
C VAL A 274 24.58 -3.20 -5.93
N ARG A 275 25.42 -2.18 -5.87
CA ARG A 275 26.30 -1.92 -4.72
C ARG A 275 25.53 -1.10 -3.69
N MET A 276 25.37 -1.68 -2.51
CA MET A 276 24.67 -1.07 -1.38
C MET A 276 25.19 -1.64 -0.06
N THR A 277 25.01 -0.88 1.02
CA THR A 277 25.31 -1.29 2.39
C THR A 277 24.03 -1.27 3.21
N VAL A 278 23.70 -2.40 3.82
CA VAL A 278 22.57 -2.50 4.76
C VAL A 278 23.07 -2.11 6.14
N GLU A 279 22.44 -1.09 6.72
CA GLU A 279 22.65 -0.62 8.09
C GLU A 279 21.47 -1.06 8.97
N GLU A 280 21.48 -0.74 10.26
CA GLU A 280 20.44 -1.16 11.21
C GLU A 280 19.03 -0.68 10.82
N ASP A 281 18.89 0.59 10.42
CA ASP A 281 17.63 1.24 10.04
C ASP A 281 17.71 2.01 8.71
N ALA A 282 18.71 1.71 7.88
CA ALA A 282 18.93 2.40 6.62
C ALA A 282 19.62 1.50 5.60
N ILE A 283 19.52 1.89 4.33
CA ILE A 283 20.28 1.30 3.23
C ILE A 283 21.00 2.42 2.49
N PHE A 284 22.31 2.31 2.41
CA PHE A 284 23.14 3.21 1.62
C PHE A 284 23.38 2.60 0.24
N VAL A 285 22.96 3.32 -0.80
CA VAL A 285 23.09 2.91 -2.21
C VAL A 285 24.21 3.72 -2.85
N GLU A 286 25.26 3.03 -3.30
CA GLU A 286 26.38 3.65 -3.99
C GLU A 286 26.03 4.06 -5.44
N GLU A 287 26.90 4.79 -6.09
CA GLU A 287 26.82 4.99 -7.55
C GLU A 287 27.06 3.67 -8.27
N GLN A 288 26.17 3.30 -9.20
CA GLN A 288 26.23 2.02 -9.87
C GLN A 288 27.06 2.07 -11.17
N GLY A 289 27.75 0.97 -11.45
CA GLY A 289 28.32 0.65 -12.76
C GLY A 289 27.34 -0.18 -13.60
N ASP A 290 27.90 -1.15 -14.34
CA ASP A 290 27.09 -2.07 -15.16
C ASP A 290 26.24 -3.00 -14.28
N LEU A 291 24.97 -3.12 -14.64
CA LEU A 291 24.01 -3.99 -13.97
C LEU A 291 23.66 -5.18 -14.85
N LYS A 292 23.36 -6.31 -14.21
CA LYS A 292 22.93 -7.54 -14.89
C LYS A 292 21.39 -7.59 -14.94
N PRO A 293 20.80 -8.14 -16.01
CA PRO A 293 19.37 -8.36 -16.06
C PRO A 293 18.95 -9.46 -15.08
N VAL A 294 17.73 -9.35 -14.56
CA VAL A 294 17.11 -10.35 -13.68
C VAL A 294 15.66 -10.55 -14.08
N ASP A 295 15.16 -11.76 -13.85
CA ASP A 295 13.74 -12.04 -13.95
C ASP A 295 13.07 -11.73 -12.61
N ILE A 296 11.93 -11.03 -12.69
CA ILE A 296 11.06 -10.74 -11.55
C ILE A 296 9.82 -11.60 -11.65
N LYS A 297 9.47 -12.26 -10.55
CA LYS A 297 8.18 -12.93 -10.37
C LYS A 297 7.59 -12.49 -9.03
N THR A 298 6.45 -11.84 -9.08
CA THR A 298 5.75 -11.45 -7.84
C THR A 298 5.12 -12.66 -7.18
N SER A 299 5.00 -12.61 -5.87
CA SER A 299 4.30 -13.62 -5.07
C SER A 299 3.90 -13.04 -3.71
N PRO A 300 2.96 -13.66 -2.99
CA PRO A 300 2.63 -13.23 -1.63
C PRO A 300 3.86 -13.16 -0.73
N TYR A 301 3.85 -12.25 0.23
CA TYR A 301 4.94 -12.10 1.20
C TYR A 301 5.31 -13.44 1.87
N PRO A 302 6.60 -13.79 2.04
CA PRO A 302 7.79 -12.93 1.87
C PRO A 302 8.38 -12.91 0.44
N GLY A 303 7.62 -13.28 -0.58
CA GLY A 303 8.06 -13.17 -1.96
C GLY A 303 8.12 -11.73 -2.46
N PHE A 304 8.50 -11.55 -3.74
CA PHE A 304 8.64 -10.23 -4.33
C PHE A 304 7.28 -9.51 -4.41
N ALA A 305 7.20 -8.34 -3.78
CA ALA A 305 5.95 -7.59 -3.68
C ALA A 305 5.48 -7.06 -5.06
N THR A 306 4.21 -7.31 -5.40
CA THR A 306 3.61 -6.75 -6.62
C THR A 306 3.68 -5.23 -6.66
N ASP A 307 3.63 -4.54 -5.51
CA ASP A 307 3.72 -3.09 -5.41
C ASP A 307 5.12 -2.53 -5.72
N LEU A 308 6.16 -3.36 -5.74
CA LEU A 308 7.52 -2.99 -6.15
C LEU A 308 7.84 -3.34 -7.60
N GLN A 309 6.97 -4.08 -8.29
CA GLN A 309 7.16 -4.48 -9.68
C GLN A 309 7.30 -3.26 -10.60
N GLN A 310 6.32 -2.34 -10.56
CA GLN A 310 6.35 -1.14 -11.40
C GLN A 310 7.46 -0.16 -11.01
N PRO A 311 7.65 0.20 -9.72
CA PRO A 311 8.74 1.10 -9.31
C PRO A 311 10.14 0.61 -9.67
N MET A 312 10.37 -0.71 -9.70
CA MET A 312 11.64 -1.30 -10.08
C MET A 312 11.88 -1.32 -11.59
N THR A 313 10.83 -1.30 -12.40
CA THR A 313 10.92 -1.48 -13.86
C THR A 313 11.91 -0.52 -14.54
N PRO A 314 11.96 0.79 -14.25
CA PRO A 314 12.95 1.68 -14.87
C PRO A 314 14.41 1.32 -14.53
N LEU A 315 14.67 0.85 -13.32
CA LEU A 315 16.00 0.37 -12.94
C LEU A 315 16.44 -0.83 -13.80
N LEU A 316 15.52 -1.76 -14.09
CA LEU A 316 15.78 -2.92 -14.93
C LEU A 316 16.22 -2.53 -16.35
N LEU A 317 15.75 -1.40 -16.87
CA LEU A 317 16.13 -0.88 -18.18
C LEU A 317 17.60 -0.40 -18.25
N LYS A 318 18.30 -0.27 -17.13
CA LYS A 318 19.74 -0.01 -17.07
C LYS A 318 20.59 -1.27 -17.21
N ALA A 319 20.03 -2.44 -16.99
CA ALA A 319 20.75 -3.70 -17.03
C ALA A 319 21.17 -4.05 -18.47
N SER A 320 22.38 -4.63 -18.63
CA SER A 320 22.92 -5.02 -19.92
C SER A 320 22.40 -6.40 -20.31
N GLY A 321 21.25 -6.46 -20.95
CA GLY A 321 20.66 -7.68 -21.45
C GLY A 321 19.13 -7.73 -21.30
N ARG A 322 18.57 -8.90 -21.55
CA ARG A 322 17.13 -9.15 -21.57
C ARG A 322 16.66 -9.80 -20.27
N GLY A 323 15.51 -9.37 -19.79
CA GLY A 323 14.82 -9.99 -18.66
C GLY A 323 13.31 -9.90 -18.82
N LYS A 324 12.59 -10.46 -17.85
CA LYS A 324 11.13 -10.47 -17.83
C LYS A 324 10.57 -10.22 -16.44
N ILE A 325 9.33 -9.74 -16.43
CA ILE A 325 8.53 -9.55 -15.22
C ILE A 325 7.23 -10.33 -15.38
N ILE A 326 6.92 -11.18 -14.40
CA ILE A 326 5.69 -11.94 -14.31
C ILE A 326 4.99 -11.52 -13.03
N ASP A 327 3.87 -10.82 -13.14
CA ASP A 327 3.04 -10.49 -11.99
C ASP A 327 1.96 -11.56 -11.81
N THR A 328 2.09 -12.36 -10.75
CA THR A 328 1.14 -13.43 -10.43
C THR A 328 0.02 -12.97 -9.48
N ILE A 329 0.11 -11.76 -8.96
CA ILE A 329 -0.89 -11.18 -8.05
C ILE A 329 -1.87 -10.31 -8.84
N TYR A 330 -1.34 -9.46 -9.73
CA TYR A 330 -2.12 -8.59 -10.62
C TYR A 330 -1.61 -8.72 -12.05
N GLU A 331 -2.05 -9.75 -12.75
CA GLU A 331 -1.61 -10.08 -14.12
C GLU A 331 -1.80 -8.91 -15.12
N LYS A 332 -2.78 -8.04 -14.87
CA LYS A 332 -3.05 -6.85 -15.70
C LYS A 332 -2.26 -5.60 -15.29
N ARG A 333 -1.29 -5.72 -14.38
CA ARG A 333 -0.47 -4.59 -13.91
C ARG A 333 0.65 -4.27 -14.91
N VAL A 334 0.27 -3.84 -16.10
CA VAL A 334 1.17 -3.59 -17.24
C VAL A 334 1.02 -2.18 -17.84
N ASN A 335 0.18 -1.33 -17.28
CA ASN A 335 -0.18 -0.02 -17.86
C ASN A 335 0.98 0.98 -17.91
N HIS A 336 2.05 0.77 -17.14
CA HIS A 336 3.27 1.59 -17.20
C HIS A 336 4.13 1.27 -18.44
N VAL A 337 3.97 0.09 -19.05
CA VAL A 337 4.79 -0.36 -20.19
C VAL A 337 4.63 0.53 -21.42
N PRO A 338 3.41 0.87 -21.89
CA PRO A 338 3.26 1.79 -23.03
C PRO A 338 3.87 3.17 -22.78
N GLU A 339 3.78 3.67 -21.54
CA GLU A 339 4.33 4.99 -21.19
C GLU A 339 5.87 4.97 -21.17
N LEU A 340 6.49 3.91 -20.65
CA LEU A 340 7.94 3.72 -20.75
C LEU A 340 8.41 3.54 -22.19
N ALA A 341 7.67 2.80 -23.01
CA ALA A 341 7.95 2.68 -24.44
C ALA A 341 7.90 4.04 -25.16
N ARG A 342 6.96 4.92 -24.78
CA ARG A 342 6.88 6.31 -25.27
C ARG A 342 8.14 7.12 -24.95
N MET A 343 8.81 6.83 -23.83
CA MET A 343 10.07 7.43 -23.45
C MET A 343 11.30 6.76 -24.11
N GLY A 344 11.09 5.80 -25.02
CA GLY A 344 12.14 5.12 -25.76
C GLY A 344 12.62 3.80 -25.16
N ALA A 345 11.94 3.27 -24.15
CA ALA A 345 12.31 1.99 -23.55
C ALA A 345 12.05 0.82 -24.52
N ASP A 346 13.00 -0.12 -24.58
CA ASP A 346 12.80 -1.41 -25.24
C ASP A 346 12.10 -2.38 -24.27
N ILE A 347 10.79 -2.23 -24.20
CA ILE A 347 9.90 -2.94 -23.28
C ILE A 347 8.55 -3.22 -23.93
N GLN A 348 8.01 -4.42 -23.71
CA GLN A 348 6.72 -4.81 -24.28
C GLN A 348 6.03 -5.89 -23.43
N VAL A 349 4.73 -6.04 -23.62
CA VAL A 349 3.94 -7.12 -23.02
C VAL A 349 3.80 -8.25 -24.03
N LEU A 350 4.27 -9.44 -23.67
CA LEU A 350 4.19 -10.66 -24.49
C LEU A 350 3.60 -11.80 -23.67
N GLY A 351 2.46 -12.33 -24.07
CA GLY A 351 1.82 -13.45 -23.37
C GLY A 351 1.52 -13.18 -21.89
N GLY A 352 1.13 -11.94 -21.55
CA GLY A 352 0.87 -11.53 -20.18
C GLY A 352 2.11 -11.25 -19.34
N GLN A 353 3.31 -11.38 -19.90
CA GLN A 353 4.58 -11.05 -19.25
C GLN A 353 5.15 -9.76 -19.82
N ILE A 354 5.81 -8.99 -18.96
CA ILE A 354 6.59 -7.84 -19.41
C ILE A 354 8.00 -8.33 -19.77
N VAL A 355 8.43 -8.02 -20.98
CA VAL A 355 9.79 -8.33 -21.47
C VAL A 355 10.51 -7.01 -21.70
N TYR A 356 11.70 -6.89 -21.15
CA TYR A 356 12.55 -5.71 -21.29
C TYR A 356 13.92 -6.10 -21.82
N ASN A 357 14.57 -5.16 -22.50
CA ASN A 357 15.93 -5.30 -22.99
C ASN A 357 16.68 -3.98 -22.73
N GLY A 358 17.85 -4.08 -22.10
CA GLY A 358 18.68 -2.92 -21.76
C GLY A 358 20.13 -3.09 -22.14
N PRO A 359 20.96 -2.07 -21.94
CA PRO A 359 20.60 -0.76 -21.39
C PRO A 359 19.83 0.09 -22.41
N THR A 360 18.82 0.80 -21.93
CA THR A 360 18.03 1.72 -22.74
C THR A 360 18.26 3.15 -22.28
N GLN A 361 18.54 4.06 -23.22
CA GLN A 361 18.55 5.48 -22.96
C GLN A 361 17.13 6.04 -23.09
N LEU A 362 16.61 6.57 -21.98
CA LEU A 362 15.29 7.17 -21.95
C LEU A 362 15.35 8.64 -22.38
N SER A 363 14.33 9.09 -23.09
CA SER A 363 14.10 10.49 -23.47
C SER A 363 12.86 11.04 -22.77
N GLY A 364 12.94 12.28 -22.32
CA GLY A 364 11.80 12.97 -21.72
C GLY A 364 10.60 13.03 -22.68
N ALA A 365 9.41 12.82 -22.15
CA ALA A 365 8.16 12.83 -22.92
C ALA A 365 6.97 13.19 -22.03
N PRO A 366 5.85 13.63 -22.60
CA PRO A 366 4.59 13.68 -21.88
C PRO A 366 4.06 12.25 -21.66
N VAL A 367 3.83 11.89 -20.40
CA VAL A 367 3.37 10.57 -19.96
C VAL A 367 2.25 10.69 -18.93
N LYS A 368 1.49 9.64 -18.74
CA LYS A 368 0.30 9.64 -17.90
C LYS A 368 0.35 8.53 -16.85
N ALA A 369 0.23 8.88 -15.58
CA ALA A 369 0.09 7.89 -14.53
C ALA A 369 -1.28 7.19 -14.63
N SER A 370 -1.28 5.87 -14.66
CA SER A 370 -2.50 5.03 -14.68
C SER A 370 -2.92 4.59 -13.29
N ASP A 371 -1.97 4.52 -12.38
CA ASP A 371 -2.15 4.14 -10.99
C ASP A 371 -0.96 4.63 -10.13
N LEU A 372 -1.03 4.41 -8.83
CA LEU A 372 -0.03 4.87 -7.85
C LEU A 372 1.39 4.36 -8.19
N ARG A 373 1.55 3.08 -8.46
CA ARG A 373 2.88 2.46 -8.64
C ARG A 373 3.42 2.68 -10.05
N ALA A 374 2.54 2.74 -11.06
CA ALA A 374 2.91 3.22 -12.39
C ALA A 374 3.42 4.66 -12.35
N GLY A 375 2.77 5.53 -11.58
CA GLY A 375 3.23 6.90 -11.37
C GLY A 375 4.64 6.97 -10.79
N ALA A 376 4.96 6.16 -9.79
CA ALA A 376 6.32 6.07 -9.23
C ALA A 376 7.34 5.58 -10.26
N ALA A 377 6.97 4.61 -11.10
CA ALA A 377 7.83 4.17 -12.20
C ALA A 377 8.12 5.31 -13.19
N LEU A 378 7.11 6.12 -13.53
CA LEU A 378 7.28 7.26 -14.44
C LEU A 378 8.14 8.37 -13.82
N VAL A 379 8.05 8.61 -12.51
CA VAL A 379 8.96 9.52 -11.81
C VAL A 379 10.39 9.03 -11.93
N THR A 380 10.66 7.77 -11.64
CA THR A 380 12.01 7.17 -11.78
C THR A 380 12.51 7.28 -13.22
N ALA A 381 11.68 6.93 -14.20
CA ALA A 381 12.03 7.05 -15.62
C ALA A 381 12.32 8.50 -16.03
N GLY A 382 11.53 9.47 -15.54
CA GLY A 382 11.76 10.90 -15.78
C GLY A 382 13.09 11.40 -15.20
N LEU A 383 13.48 10.91 -14.01
CA LEU A 383 14.78 11.23 -13.42
C LEU A 383 15.94 10.68 -14.23
N MET A 384 15.76 9.50 -14.85
CA MET A 384 16.79 8.84 -15.69
C MET A 384 16.87 9.43 -17.10
N ALA A 385 15.79 10.02 -17.61
CA ALA A 385 15.66 10.43 -18.99
C ALA A 385 16.55 11.65 -19.35
N GLU A 386 16.90 11.77 -20.63
CA GLU A 386 17.44 13.02 -21.17
C GLU A 386 16.27 13.95 -21.54
N GLY A 387 16.39 15.22 -21.14
CA GLY A 387 15.36 16.23 -21.39
C GLY A 387 14.26 16.27 -20.35
N GLN A 388 13.12 16.82 -20.73
CA GLN A 388 12.00 17.09 -19.84
C GLN A 388 10.89 16.05 -19.96
N THR A 389 10.46 15.52 -18.82
CA THR A 389 9.29 14.63 -18.71
C THR A 389 8.16 15.39 -18.03
N GLU A 390 6.97 15.29 -18.61
CA GLU A 390 5.72 15.82 -18.05
C GLU A 390 4.82 14.65 -17.64
N ILE A 391 4.48 14.54 -16.34
CA ILE A 391 3.62 13.48 -15.82
C ILE A 391 2.26 14.08 -15.44
N THR A 392 1.20 13.55 -16.04
CA THR A 392 -0.19 13.90 -15.72
C THR A 392 -0.85 12.84 -14.85
N ASN A 393 -2.07 13.10 -14.33
CA ASN A 393 -2.79 12.25 -13.37
C ASN A 393 -2.00 12.00 -12.08
N ILE A 394 -1.32 13.00 -11.60
CA ILE A 394 -0.42 12.92 -10.44
C ILE A 394 -1.15 12.63 -9.12
N GLU A 395 -2.45 12.80 -9.08
CA GLU A 395 -3.30 12.44 -7.95
C GLU A 395 -3.10 10.99 -7.54
N PHE A 396 -2.82 10.10 -8.50
CA PHE A 396 -2.47 8.72 -8.19
C PHE A 396 -1.16 8.60 -7.39
N ILE A 397 -0.16 9.43 -7.68
CA ILE A 397 1.14 9.42 -6.97
C ILE A 397 0.96 9.95 -5.55
N LEU A 398 0.23 11.05 -5.39
CA LEU A 398 -0.01 11.73 -4.11
C LEU A 398 -0.85 10.89 -3.13
N ARG A 399 -1.51 9.84 -3.60
CA ARG A 399 -2.23 8.90 -2.75
C ARG A 399 -1.34 8.04 -1.87
N GLY A 400 -0.06 7.90 -2.18
CA GLY A 400 0.78 6.95 -1.48
C GLY A 400 2.26 7.31 -1.34
N TYR A 401 2.72 8.40 -1.92
CA TYR A 401 4.07 8.91 -1.73
C TYR A 401 4.05 10.27 -1.05
N SER A 402 4.35 10.26 0.25
CA SER A 402 4.38 11.45 1.08
C SER A 402 5.52 12.38 0.66
N ASN A 403 5.17 13.63 0.35
CA ASN A 403 6.13 14.71 0.04
C ASN A 403 7.19 14.34 -1.03
N ILE A 404 6.79 13.56 -2.03
CA ILE A 404 7.73 13.01 -3.04
C ILE A 404 8.49 14.11 -3.78
N ILE A 405 7.87 15.24 -4.09
CA ILE A 405 8.53 16.38 -4.79
C ILE A 405 9.63 16.97 -3.91
N GLU A 406 9.33 17.26 -2.65
CA GLU A 406 10.28 17.79 -1.67
C GLU A 406 11.46 16.82 -1.46
N LYS A 407 11.14 15.57 -1.13
CA LYS A 407 12.15 14.53 -0.88
C LYS A 407 13.11 14.35 -2.06
N LEU A 408 12.61 14.34 -3.30
CA LEU A 408 13.44 14.22 -4.49
C LEU A 408 14.22 15.52 -4.77
N SER A 409 13.64 16.69 -4.53
CA SER A 409 14.33 17.98 -4.64
C SER A 409 15.49 18.06 -3.65
N ASP A 410 15.31 17.60 -2.42
CA ASP A 410 16.37 17.56 -1.40
C ASP A 410 17.51 16.60 -1.77
N LEU A 411 17.21 15.54 -2.53
CA LEU A 411 18.21 14.67 -3.13
C LEU A 411 18.87 15.24 -4.38
N GLY A 412 18.51 16.45 -4.82
CA GLY A 412 19.11 17.15 -5.96
C GLY A 412 18.40 16.94 -7.30
N ALA A 413 17.20 16.32 -7.31
CA ALA A 413 16.40 16.23 -8.52
C ALA A 413 15.88 17.61 -8.97
N ASP A 414 15.78 17.80 -10.28
CA ASP A 414 15.07 18.93 -10.87
C ASP A 414 13.63 18.52 -11.16
N ILE A 415 12.81 18.61 -10.14
CA ILE A 415 11.41 18.15 -10.12
C ILE A 415 10.53 19.27 -9.53
N ARG A 416 9.38 19.50 -10.14
CA ARG A 416 8.42 20.50 -9.66
C ARG A 416 6.99 20.11 -9.96
N LEU A 417 6.08 20.55 -9.08
CA LEU A 417 4.65 20.52 -9.29
C LEU A 417 4.22 21.81 -10.02
N ILE A 418 3.40 21.65 -11.05
CA ILE A 418 2.73 22.77 -11.73
C ILE A 418 1.23 22.61 -11.55
N GLU A 419 0.58 23.73 -11.18
CA GLU A 419 -0.87 23.86 -11.09
C GLU A 419 -1.30 24.92 -12.11
N ASP A 420 -1.98 24.50 -13.19
CA ASP A 420 -2.58 25.38 -14.21
C ASP A 420 -4.05 25.63 -13.90
#